data_9b535e85aad21ccf44f7b8671435f7f2
#
_entry.id   9b535e85aad21ccf44f7b8671435f7f2
#
_cell.length_a   1.000
_cell.length_b   1.000
_cell.length_c   1.000
_cell.angle_alpha   90.00
_cell.angle_beta   90.00
_cell.angle_gamma   90.00
#
_symmetry.space_group_name_H-M   'P 1'
#
loop_
_entity.id
_entity.type
_entity.pdbx_description
1 polymer ?
#
loop_
_entity_poly.entity_id
_entity_poly.type
_entity_poly.pdbx_seq_one_letter_code
_entity_poly.pdbx_strand_id
1 'polypeptide(L)'
;MLKKKQNSKLKIIPLGGLEQIGMNITAFEYEDSIIVVDCGLSFPEDDMLGIDLVIPDVTYLKENLDRVKGFFITHGHEDHIGAIPYVLRDVNVPIYATKLTMGIIEHKLREHNMLTKVKRKVVKYGQHINLGCFRVEFIKTNHSIQDAAALAIYSPAGIVVHTGDFKVDYTPVFGDAIDLQRFGEIGKKGVLALMCDSTNAERPGFTMSEKSVGATFDEIFSEHKNTRIIIATFASNVDRVQQIINSAEKFGRKVGVEGRSMVNIISTASELGYLKIPDNTLVETDQLKNYPDEKTVLITTGSQGESMAALSRMANGTHKKITIKPKDTIIFSSNPIPGNEKAVSHVINELFQKGADVIFQDVHVSGHACQEEIKLIYSLVKPKYA
;
A
#
# COMPACT_ATOMS: atom_id res chain seq x y z
N MET A 1 -21.89 -15.92 47.31
CA MET A 1 -22.36 -14.87 46.36
C MET A 1 -21.69 -15.07 45.04
N LEU A 2 -22.39 -15.65 44.07
CA LEU A 2 -21.88 -15.76 42.68
C LEU A 2 -21.90 -14.34 42.09
N LYS A 3 -20.72 -13.76 41.85
CA LYS A 3 -20.59 -12.53 41.04
C LYS A 3 -21.23 -12.81 39.68
N LYS A 4 -22.35 -12.14 39.36
CA LYS A 4 -22.88 -12.10 37.99
C LYS A 4 -21.69 -11.80 37.07
N LYS A 5 -21.34 -12.71 36.18
CA LYS A 5 -20.44 -12.42 35.07
C LYS A 5 -21.05 -11.24 34.34
N GLN A 6 -20.45 -10.06 34.50
CA GLN A 6 -20.77 -8.92 33.68
C GLN A 6 -20.47 -9.37 32.25
N ASN A 7 -21.47 -9.37 31.36
CA ASN A 7 -21.27 -9.72 29.95
C ASN A 7 -20.32 -8.68 29.35
N SER A 8 -19.03 -8.99 29.35
CA SER A 8 -18.02 -8.12 28.71
C SER A 8 -18.30 -8.03 27.24
N LYS A 9 -18.21 -6.82 26.68
CA LYS A 9 -18.49 -6.54 25.26
C LYS A 9 -17.16 -6.33 24.55
N LEU A 10 -17.06 -6.86 23.33
CA LEU A 10 -16.03 -6.44 22.38
C LEU A 10 -16.38 -5.03 21.91
N LYS A 11 -15.43 -4.11 22.02
CA LYS A 11 -15.53 -2.77 21.43
C LYS A 11 -14.64 -2.72 20.21
N ILE A 12 -15.14 -2.20 19.11
CA ILE A 12 -14.41 -1.84 17.92
C ILE A 12 -14.40 -0.31 17.88
N ILE A 13 -13.23 0.29 17.94
CA ILE A 13 -13.04 1.72 18.16
C ILE A 13 -12.20 2.27 17.01
N PRO A 14 -12.82 2.79 15.95
CA PRO A 14 -12.08 3.49 14.91
C PRO A 14 -11.46 4.76 15.47
N LEU A 15 -10.17 4.93 15.28
CA LEU A 15 -9.42 6.15 15.61
C LEU A 15 -9.11 6.97 14.35
N GLY A 16 -9.43 6.43 13.18
CA GLY A 16 -9.34 7.03 11.87
C GLY A 16 -9.87 6.07 10.79
N GLY A 17 -9.93 6.51 9.55
CA GLY A 17 -10.31 5.68 8.40
C GLY A 17 -11.82 5.50 8.19
N LEU A 18 -12.69 6.21 8.92
CA LEU A 18 -14.12 6.24 8.67
C LEU A 18 -14.54 7.58 8.07
N GLU A 19 -15.46 7.53 7.08
CA GLU A 19 -15.95 8.68 6.33
C GLU A 19 -14.83 9.47 5.61
N GLN A 20 -13.68 8.84 5.42
CA GLN A 20 -12.50 9.39 4.74
C GLN A 20 -11.69 8.27 4.10
N ILE A 21 -10.80 8.62 3.16
CA ILE A 21 -9.79 7.73 2.61
C ILE A 21 -8.46 8.00 3.33
N GLY A 22 -7.81 6.94 3.79
CA GLY A 22 -6.54 7.03 4.52
C GLY A 22 -6.69 7.07 6.04
N MET A 23 -5.56 7.27 6.73
CA MET A 23 -5.46 7.34 8.19
C MET A 23 -6.12 6.14 8.91
N ASN A 24 -5.91 4.93 8.35
CA ASN A 24 -6.52 3.71 8.86
C ASN A 24 -5.90 3.32 10.21
N ILE A 25 -6.73 3.28 11.25
CA ILE A 25 -6.35 2.81 12.59
C ILE A 25 -7.61 2.41 13.36
N THR A 26 -7.66 1.18 13.85
CA THR A 26 -8.80 0.67 14.62
C THR A 26 -8.33 -0.11 15.84
N ALA A 27 -8.82 0.25 17.01
CA ALA A 27 -8.59 -0.48 18.24
C ALA A 27 -9.71 -1.50 18.51
N PHE A 28 -9.32 -2.68 18.96
CA PHE A 28 -10.21 -3.73 19.43
C PHE A 28 -9.97 -3.93 20.91
N GLU A 29 -10.99 -3.68 21.72
CA GLU A 29 -10.92 -3.78 23.17
C GLU A 29 -11.85 -4.88 23.69
N TYR A 30 -11.30 -5.73 24.55
CA TYR A 30 -12.08 -6.66 25.34
C TYR A 30 -11.43 -6.80 26.72
N GLU A 31 -12.16 -6.44 27.76
CA GLU A 31 -11.71 -6.40 29.16
C GLU A 31 -10.40 -5.60 29.32
N ASP A 32 -9.31 -6.26 29.72
CA ASP A 32 -8.00 -5.69 30.00
C ASP A 32 -7.04 -5.68 28.81
N SER A 33 -7.53 -6.02 27.64
CA SER A 33 -6.70 -6.19 26.44
C SER A 33 -7.19 -5.30 25.30
N ILE A 34 -6.25 -4.57 24.69
CA ILE A 34 -6.46 -3.77 23.49
C ILE A 34 -5.41 -4.20 22.46
N ILE A 35 -5.87 -4.50 21.26
CA ILE A 35 -5.01 -4.63 20.07
C ILE A 35 -5.40 -3.57 19.05
N VAL A 36 -4.45 -3.18 18.21
CA VAL A 36 -4.68 -2.14 17.20
C VAL A 36 -4.39 -2.73 15.83
N VAL A 37 -5.26 -2.46 14.87
CA VAL A 37 -5.07 -2.82 13.46
C VAL A 37 -4.75 -1.55 12.69
N ASP A 38 -3.60 -1.59 12.02
CA ASP A 38 -3.00 -0.51 11.24
C ASP A 38 -2.65 0.74 12.06
N CYS A 39 -1.90 1.65 11.46
CA CYS A 39 -1.46 2.91 12.05
C CYS A 39 -1.07 3.87 10.92
N GLY A 40 -2.08 4.27 10.15
CA GLY A 40 -1.93 5.06 8.94
C GLY A 40 -1.88 6.55 9.19
N LEU A 41 -1.35 7.27 8.20
CA LEU A 41 -1.46 8.73 8.11
C LEU A 41 -2.41 9.14 6.99
N SER A 42 -2.74 10.42 6.94
CA SER A 42 -3.35 11.09 5.81
C SER A 42 -2.46 12.24 5.34
N PHE A 43 -2.59 12.62 4.08
CA PHE A 43 -1.97 13.83 3.57
C PHE A 43 -2.88 15.03 3.85
N PRO A 44 -2.30 16.22 4.11
CA PRO A 44 -3.10 17.41 4.37
C PRO A 44 -3.88 17.84 3.10
N GLU A 45 -5.04 18.45 3.33
CA GLU A 45 -5.80 19.12 2.29
C GLU A 45 -5.14 20.46 1.89
N ASP A 46 -5.48 21.00 0.71
CA ASP A 46 -4.87 22.21 0.15
C ASP A 46 -4.99 23.46 1.05
N ASP A 47 -5.98 23.50 1.92
CA ASP A 47 -6.22 24.60 2.87
C ASP A 47 -5.44 24.48 4.18
N MET A 48 -4.81 23.31 4.44
CA MET A 48 -3.97 23.05 5.62
C MET A 48 -2.55 23.58 5.41
N LEU A 49 -2.39 24.89 5.29
CA LEU A 49 -1.10 25.53 4.98
C LEU A 49 -0.04 25.24 6.06
N GLY A 50 1.12 24.79 5.64
CA GLY A 50 2.28 24.49 6.51
C GLY A 50 2.20 23.17 7.27
N ILE A 51 1.22 22.31 6.92
CA ILE A 51 1.10 20.95 7.44
C ILE A 51 1.67 19.98 6.41
N ASP A 52 2.60 19.13 6.83
CA ASP A 52 3.23 18.13 5.93
C ASP A 52 2.48 16.79 5.94
N LEU A 53 1.86 16.42 7.08
CA LEU A 53 1.08 15.18 7.21
C LEU A 53 0.12 15.26 8.40
N VAL A 54 -0.93 14.44 8.32
CA VAL A 54 -1.95 14.31 9.37
C VAL A 54 -1.86 12.92 9.97
N ILE A 55 -1.76 12.84 11.31
CA ILE A 55 -1.72 11.59 12.06
C ILE A 55 -2.96 11.44 12.94
N PRO A 56 -3.38 10.20 13.25
CA PRO A 56 -4.56 9.96 14.07
C PRO A 56 -4.37 10.47 15.52
N ASP A 57 -5.46 10.88 16.14
CA ASP A 57 -5.49 11.11 17.58
C ASP A 57 -5.49 9.77 18.32
N VAL A 58 -4.41 9.50 19.02
CA VAL A 58 -4.20 8.26 19.78
C VAL A 58 -4.31 8.47 21.29
N THR A 59 -4.97 9.54 21.74
CA THR A 59 -5.19 9.84 23.16
C THR A 59 -5.81 8.64 23.88
N TYR A 60 -6.80 7.98 23.26
CA TYR A 60 -7.39 6.76 23.79
C TYR A 60 -6.37 5.66 24.08
N LEU A 61 -5.40 5.44 23.20
CA LEU A 61 -4.34 4.44 23.39
C LEU A 61 -3.36 4.86 24.48
N LYS A 62 -3.03 6.16 24.57
CA LYS A 62 -2.14 6.71 25.61
C LYS A 62 -2.73 6.54 27.01
N GLU A 63 -4.02 6.84 27.16
CA GLU A 63 -4.75 6.71 28.43
C GLU A 63 -4.93 5.25 28.88
N ASN A 64 -4.80 4.29 27.96
CA ASN A 64 -4.96 2.86 28.21
C ASN A 64 -3.69 2.05 27.88
N LEU A 65 -2.51 2.66 27.99
CA LEU A 65 -1.24 2.09 27.48
C LEU A 65 -0.90 0.72 28.12
N ASP A 66 -1.21 0.52 29.37
CA ASP A 66 -1.01 -0.74 30.10
C ASP A 66 -1.82 -1.90 29.52
N ARG A 67 -2.94 -1.60 28.86
CA ARG A 67 -3.86 -2.54 28.21
C ARG A 67 -3.54 -2.76 26.74
N VAL A 68 -2.81 -1.85 26.07
CA VAL A 68 -2.43 -1.97 24.66
C VAL A 68 -1.36 -3.04 24.50
N LYS A 69 -1.65 -4.10 23.75
CA LYS A 69 -0.78 -5.27 23.62
C LYS A 69 0.08 -5.28 22.35
N GLY A 70 -0.37 -4.63 21.26
CA GLY A 70 0.40 -4.56 20.02
C GLY A 70 -0.40 -4.05 18.82
N PHE A 71 0.35 -3.74 17.77
CA PHE A 71 -0.18 -3.36 16.45
C PHE A 71 -0.09 -4.54 15.49
N PHE A 72 -1.16 -4.79 14.74
CA PHE A 72 -1.23 -5.74 13.65
C PHE A 72 -1.41 -4.96 12.35
N ILE A 73 -0.45 -5.08 11.44
CA ILE A 73 -0.44 -4.30 10.21
C ILE A 73 -0.85 -5.17 9.03
N THR A 74 -1.84 -4.71 8.28
CA THR A 74 -2.40 -5.43 7.14
C THR A 74 -1.50 -5.39 5.93
N HIS A 75 -0.93 -4.23 5.61
CA HIS A 75 -0.02 -4.05 4.48
C HIS A 75 0.79 -2.74 4.58
N GLY A 76 1.69 -2.50 3.63
CA GLY A 76 2.72 -1.47 3.71
C GLY A 76 2.41 -0.12 3.06
N HIS A 77 1.16 0.23 2.79
CA HIS A 77 0.79 1.58 2.30
C HIS A 77 0.85 2.64 3.41
N GLU A 78 1.08 3.90 3.01
CA GLU A 78 1.25 5.01 3.95
C GLU A 78 0.03 5.24 4.85
N ASP A 79 -1.14 5.07 4.32
CA ASP A 79 -2.41 5.19 5.03
C ASP A 79 -2.70 4.02 5.99
N HIS A 80 -1.78 3.04 6.08
CA HIS A 80 -1.79 1.92 7.02
C HIS A 80 -0.56 1.86 7.93
N ILE A 81 0.58 2.45 7.51
CA ILE A 81 1.83 2.41 8.30
C ILE A 81 2.46 3.77 8.56
N GLY A 82 1.99 4.82 7.89
CA GLY A 82 2.70 6.09 7.85
C GLY A 82 2.78 6.80 9.20
N ALA A 83 1.81 6.60 10.09
CA ALA A 83 1.83 7.21 11.42
C ALA A 83 2.66 6.43 12.45
N ILE A 84 3.13 5.21 12.14
CA ILE A 84 3.90 4.36 13.06
C ILE A 84 5.04 5.10 13.75
N PRO A 85 5.95 5.83 13.06
CA PRO A 85 7.07 6.49 13.73
C PRO A 85 6.66 7.60 14.69
N TYR A 86 5.49 8.15 14.51
CA TYR A 86 4.95 9.23 15.35
C TYR A 86 4.21 8.66 16.56
N VAL A 87 3.30 7.72 16.33
CA VAL A 87 2.47 7.09 17.35
C VAL A 87 3.30 6.29 18.35
N LEU A 88 4.31 5.55 17.87
CA LEU A 88 5.16 4.73 18.74
C LEU A 88 6.09 5.53 19.67
N ARG A 89 6.17 6.84 19.54
CA ARG A 89 6.85 7.69 20.54
C ARG A 89 6.14 7.65 21.89
N ASP A 90 4.82 7.56 21.83
CA ASP A 90 3.96 7.59 23.00
C ASP A 90 3.34 6.20 23.32
N VAL A 91 3.08 5.39 22.30
CA VAL A 91 2.45 4.05 22.40
C VAL A 91 3.42 2.99 21.89
N ASN A 92 4.54 2.79 22.59
CA ASN A 92 5.59 1.86 22.17
C ASN A 92 5.27 0.42 22.58
N VAL A 93 4.54 -0.27 21.71
CA VAL A 93 4.18 -1.69 21.86
C VAL A 93 4.63 -2.49 20.62
N PRO A 94 4.68 -3.84 20.69
CA PRO A 94 5.15 -4.66 19.57
C PRO A 94 4.32 -4.50 18.30
N ILE A 95 4.98 -4.55 17.14
CA ILE A 95 4.37 -4.57 15.81
C ILE A 95 4.45 -5.97 15.22
N TYR A 96 3.37 -6.41 14.58
CA TYR A 96 3.24 -7.67 13.86
C TYR A 96 2.84 -7.38 12.42
N ALA A 97 3.63 -7.85 11.45
CA ALA A 97 3.37 -7.64 10.02
C ALA A 97 4.00 -8.77 9.19
N THR A 98 3.57 -8.90 7.95
CA THR A 98 4.20 -9.76 6.94
C THR A 98 5.60 -9.26 6.58
N LYS A 99 6.36 -10.06 5.87
CA LYS A 99 7.81 -9.84 5.66
C LYS A 99 8.11 -8.55 4.90
N LEU A 100 7.44 -8.30 3.77
CA LEU A 100 7.66 -7.07 3.00
C LEU A 100 7.16 -5.84 3.74
N THR A 101 5.96 -5.91 4.32
CA THR A 101 5.39 -4.84 5.14
C THR A 101 6.32 -4.46 6.28
N MET A 102 6.90 -5.46 6.98
CA MET A 102 7.86 -5.21 8.05
C MET A 102 9.14 -4.54 7.52
N GLY A 103 9.66 -4.97 6.38
CA GLY A 103 10.83 -4.34 5.75
C GLY A 103 10.61 -2.85 5.45
N ILE A 104 9.42 -2.49 4.96
CA ILE A 104 9.05 -1.08 4.70
C ILE A 104 8.95 -0.30 6.02
N ILE A 105 8.32 -0.87 7.05
CA ILE A 105 8.24 -0.26 8.40
C ILE A 105 9.64 -0.03 8.96
N GLU A 106 10.56 -0.96 8.79
CA GLU A 106 11.94 -0.84 9.28
C GLU A 106 12.68 0.33 8.65
N HIS A 107 12.46 0.62 7.36
CA HIS A 107 13.00 1.83 6.73
C HIS A 107 12.49 3.10 7.40
N LYS A 108 11.16 3.20 7.64
CA LYS A 108 10.57 4.34 8.34
C LYS A 108 11.12 4.50 9.75
N LEU A 109 11.20 3.41 10.51
CA LEU A 109 11.75 3.44 11.86
C LEU A 109 13.22 3.85 11.88
N ARG A 110 14.01 3.47 10.86
CA ARG A 110 15.40 3.88 10.71
C ARG A 110 15.53 5.38 10.45
N GLU A 111 14.73 5.93 9.55
CA GLU A 111 14.68 7.38 9.25
C GLU A 111 14.35 8.22 10.50
N HIS A 112 13.55 7.68 11.40
CA HIS A 112 13.15 8.33 12.66
C HIS A 112 14.01 7.93 13.89
N ASN A 113 15.12 7.20 13.71
CA ASN A 113 15.99 6.70 14.79
C ASN A 113 15.26 5.84 15.85
N MET A 114 14.27 5.07 15.43
CA MET A 114 13.44 4.22 16.30
C MET A 114 13.64 2.72 16.07
N LEU A 115 14.44 2.30 15.09
CA LEU A 115 14.58 0.90 14.71
C LEU A 115 14.96 -0.01 15.89
N THR A 116 15.87 0.42 16.76
CA THR A 116 16.34 -0.35 17.92
C THR A 116 15.39 -0.29 19.12
N LYS A 117 14.46 0.65 19.13
CA LYS A 117 13.55 0.92 20.26
C LYS A 117 12.23 0.16 20.16
N VAL A 118 11.87 -0.31 18.96
CA VAL A 118 10.56 -0.90 18.67
C VAL A 118 10.71 -2.41 18.52
N LYS A 119 9.88 -3.19 19.24
CA LYS A 119 9.79 -4.63 19.07
C LYS A 119 9.00 -4.95 17.81
N ARG A 120 9.57 -5.76 16.92
CA ARG A 120 9.00 -6.13 15.63
C ARG A 120 8.97 -7.64 15.48
N LYS A 121 7.92 -8.17 14.89
CA LYS A 121 7.78 -9.60 14.62
C LYS A 121 7.18 -9.82 13.23
N VAL A 122 7.95 -10.46 12.37
CA VAL A 122 7.47 -10.93 11.07
C VAL A 122 6.53 -12.12 11.30
N VAL A 123 5.36 -12.08 10.65
CA VAL A 123 4.32 -13.10 10.72
C VAL A 123 4.11 -13.71 9.34
N LYS A 124 3.83 -15.02 9.31
CA LYS A 124 3.47 -15.75 8.08
C LYS A 124 1.96 -15.93 8.00
N TYR A 125 1.43 -16.07 6.80
CA TYR A 125 0.03 -16.45 6.60
C TYR A 125 -0.30 -17.76 7.31
N GLY A 126 -1.50 -17.82 7.89
CA GLY A 126 -1.95 -18.93 8.72
C GLY A 126 -1.36 -18.96 10.15
N GLN A 127 -0.37 -18.10 10.44
CA GLN A 127 0.19 -18.03 11.79
C GLN A 127 -0.75 -17.27 12.73
N HIS A 128 -0.89 -17.82 13.95
CA HIS A 128 -1.67 -17.20 15.02
C HIS A 128 -0.75 -16.48 16.01
N ILE A 129 -1.13 -15.29 16.40
CA ILE A 129 -0.49 -14.50 17.45
C ILE A 129 -1.47 -14.33 18.60
N ASN A 130 -1.07 -14.74 19.80
CA ASN A 130 -1.87 -14.58 21.01
C ASN A 130 -1.37 -13.37 21.80
N LEU A 131 -2.25 -12.39 22.04
CA LEU A 131 -1.98 -11.19 22.84
C LEU A 131 -3.17 -10.90 23.77
N GLY A 132 -2.95 -11.04 25.07
CA GLY A 132 -4.04 -10.95 26.07
C GLY A 132 -5.14 -11.96 25.75
N CYS A 133 -6.38 -11.51 25.66
CA CYS A 133 -7.52 -12.36 25.29
C CYS A 133 -7.72 -12.55 23.78
N PHE A 134 -6.94 -11.87 22.96
CA PHE A 134 -7.04 -11.94 21.49
C PHE A 134 -6.09 -13.00 20.91
N ARG A 135 -6.58 -13.66 19.86
CA ARG A 135 -5.77 -14.47 18.96
C ARG A 135 -6.00 -13.96 17.54
N VAL A 136 -4.95 -13.50 16.88
CA VAL A 136 -5.02 -12.92 15.54
C VAL A 136 -4.31 -13.82 14.54
N GLU A 137 -4.98 -14.11 13.43
CA GLU A 137 -4.47 -14.89 12.31
C GLU A 137 -4.34 -14.00 11.07
N PHE A 138 -3.22 -14.10 10.37
CA PHE A 138 -2.99 -13.42 9.09
C PHE A 138 -3.45 -14.31 7.95
N ILE A 139 -4.31 -13.78 7.08
CA ILE A 139 -4.87 -14.48 5.91
C ILE A 139 -4.34 -13.79 4.66
N LYS A 140 -3.86 -14.56 3.68
CA LYS A 140 -3.36 -13.98 2.43
C LYS A 140 -4.47 -13.31 1.64
N THR A 141 -4.20 -12.05 1.25
CA THR A 141 -5.00 -11.29 0.28
C THR A 141 -4.13 -10.80 -0.89
N ASN A 142 -4.77 -10.26 -1.92
CA ASN A 142 -4.09 -9.50 -2.97
C ASN A 142 -4.52 -8.03 -2.86
N HIS A 143 -3.58 -7.15 -3.12
CA HIS A 143 -3.78 -5.71 -3.19
C HIS A 143 -2.79 -5.12 -4.23
N SER A 144 -2.66 -3.80 -4.33
CA SER A 144 -1.65 -3.15 -5.17
C SER A 144 -0.23 -3.17 -4.56
N ILE A 145 -0.06 -3.77 -3.41
CA ILE A 145 1.23 -4.07 -2.77
C ILE A 145 1.28 -5.55 -2.40
N GLN A 146 2.45 -6.14 -2.57
CA GLN A 146 2.67 -7.54 -2.18
C GLN A 146 2.64 -7.72 -0.66
N ASP A 147 2.41 -8.95 -0.23
CA ASP A 147 2.35 -9.34 1.18
C ASP A 147 1.18 -8.71 1.98
N ALA A 148 0.13 -8.24 1.30
CA ALA A 148 -1.09 -7.79 1.97
C ALA A 148 -1.79 -8.95 2.69
N ALA A 149 -2.39 -8.65 3.84
CA ALA A 149 -3.08 -9.62 4.67
C ALA A 149 -4.41 -9.10 5.20
N ALA A 150 -5.42 -9.97 5.20
CA ALA A 150 -6.57 -9.83 6.06
C ALA A 150 -6.28 -10.43 7.44
N LEU A 151 -7.06 -10.05 8.43
CA LEU A 151 -6.91 -10.51 9.80
C LEU A 151 -8.20 -11.19 10.28
N ALA A 152 -8.08 -12.40 10.83
CA ALA A 152 -9.14 -13.00 11.64
C ALA A 152 -8.80 -12.78 13.12
N ILE A 153 -9.61 -11.99 13.80
CA ILE A 153 -9.43 -11.57 15.19
C ILE A 153 -10.40 -12.36 16.05
N TYR A 154 -9.86 -13.33 16.76
CA TYR A 154 -10.61 -14.17 17.70
C TYR A 154 -10.61 -13.52 19.07
N SER A 155 -11.79 -13.36 19.66
CA SER A 155 -12.00 -12.88 21.02
C SER A 155 -13.02 -13.76 21.75
N PRO A 156 -13.19 -13.65 23.07
CA PRO A 156 -14.24 -14.35 23.79
C PRO A 156 -15.66 -13.96 23.36
N ALA A 157 -15.85 -12.81 22.70
CA ALA A 157 -17.13 -12.36 22.17
C ALA A 157 -17.46 -12.94 20.78
N GLY A 158 -16.46 -13.43 20.04
CA GLY A 158 -16.61 -13.98 18.71
C GLY A 158 -15.43 -13.60 17.79
N ILE A 159 -15.60 -13.92 16.51
CA ILE A 159 -14.59 -13.67 15.46
C ILE A 159 -14.95 -12.41 14.71
N VAL A 160 -13.99 -11.50 14.57
CA VAL A 160 -14.07 -10.37 13.63
C VAL A 160 -13.11 -10.65 12.48
N VAL A 161 -13.57 -10.46 11.25
CA VAL A 161 -12.72 -10.49 10.06
C VAL A 161 -12.51 -9.04 9.61
N HIS A 162 -11.25 -8.64 9.49
CA HIS A 162 -10.84 -7.35 8.92
C HIS A 162 -10.10 -7.65 7.62
N THR A 163 -10.62 -7.19 6.48
CA THR A 163 -10.05 -7.54 5.17
C THR A 163 -8.70 -6.87 4.93
N GLY A 164 -8.40 -5.75 5.62
CA GLY A 164 -7.47 -4.79 5.08
C GLY A 164 -7.95 -4.33 3.70
N ASP A 165 -7.09 -3.70 2.94
CA ASP A 165 -7.36 -3.40 1.54
C ASP A 165 -7.12 -4.65 0.71
N PHE A 166 -8.03 -4.97 -0.22
CA PHE A 166 -7.95 -6.20 -0.98
C PHE A 166 -8.60 -6.10 -2.36
N LYS A 167 -8.21 -7.02 -3.21
CA LYS A 167 -8.93 -7.41 -4.43
C LYS A 167 -8.88 -8.93 -4.60
N VAL A 168 -9.70 -9.47 -5.48
CA VAL A 168 -9.66 -10.88 -5.84
C VAL A 168 -8.90 -11.02 -7.16
N ASP A 169 -7.60 -11.30 -7.09
CA ASP A 169 -6.76 -11.52 -8.26
C ASP A 169 -6.38 -13.01 -8.36
N TYR A 170 -6.92 -13.69 -9.36
CA TYR A 170 -6.62 -15.11 -9.60
C TYR A 170 -5.31 -15.35 -10.33
N THR A 171 -4.73 -14.32 -10.92
CA THR A 171 -3.49 -14.37 -11.70
C THR A 171 -2.52 -13.26 -11.28
N PRO A 172 -2.16 -13.17 -9.99
CA PRO A 172 -1.27 -12.11 -9.52
C PRO A 172 0.08 -12.16 -10.24
N VAL A 173 0.78 -11.03 -10.29
CA VAL A 173 2.12 -10.95 -10.90
C VAL A 173 3.14 -11.73 -10.08
N PHE A 174 3.00 -11.70 -8.76
CA PHE A 174 3.88 -12.41 -7.83
C PHE A 174 3.08 -13.12 -6.73
N GLY A 175 3.55 -14.32 -6.35
CA GLY A 175 2.97 -15.11 -5.28
C GLY A 175 1.63 -15.76 -5.65
N ASP A 176 0.85 -16.10 -4.61
CA ASP A 176 -0.41 -16.82 -4.75
C ASP A 176 -1.61 -15.87 -4.75
N ALA A 177 -2.73 -16.33 -5.30
CA ALA A 177 -4.03 -15.66 -5.19
C ALA A 177 -4.50 -15.54 -3.74
N ILE A 178 -5.49 -14.68 -3.51
CA ILE A 178 -6.18 -14.54 -2.23
C ILE A 178 -6.71 -15.89 -1.73
N ASP A 179 -6.55 -16.17 -0.44
CA ASP A 179 -6.98 -17.44 0.18
C ASP A 179 -8.50 -17.44 0.49
N LEU A 180 -9.30 -17.53 -0.56
CA LEU A 180 -10.76 -17.58 -0.45
C LEU A 180 -11.25 -18.81 0.34
N GLN A 181 -10.50 -19.93 0.29
CA GLN A 181 -10.84 -21.12 1.06
C GLN A 181 -10.79 -20.79 2.55
N ARG A 182 -9.78 -20.07 3.01
CA ARG A 182 -9.63 -19.70 4.43
C ARG A 182 -10.77 -18.81 4.91
N PHE A 183 -11.20 -17.84 4.11
CA PHE A 183 -12.38 -17.04 4.43
C PHE A 183 -13.64 -17.91 4.61
N GLY A 184 -13.87 -18.87 3.72
CA GLY A 184 -14.99 -19.82 3.84
C GLY A 184 -14.89 -20.72 5.08
N GLU A 185 -13.69 -21.20 5.44
CA GLU A 185 -13.45 -22.00 6.65
C GLU A 185 -13.75 -21.20 7.93
N ILE A 186 -13.37 -19.92 7.97
CA ILE A 186 -13.64 -19.02 9.09
C ILE A 186 -15.14 -18.72 9.15
N GLY A 187 -15.79 -18.51 8.01
CA GLY A 187 -17.23 -18.32 7.92
C GLY A 187 -18.04 -19.47 8.54
N LYS A 188 -17.58 -20.74 8.34
CA LYS A 188 -18.21 -21.92 8.96
C LYS A 188 -18.12 -21.94 10.50
N LYS A 189 -17.14 -21.23 11.09
CA LYS A 189 -17.00 -21.13 12.56
C LYS A 189 -17.96 -20.12 13.17
N GLY A 190 -18.61 -19.30 12.36
CA GLY A 190 -19.47 -18.19 12.76
C GLY A 190 -18.68 -16.91 13.00
N VAL A 191 -18.92 -15.89 12.19
CA VAL A 191 -18.25 -14.59 12.26
C VAL A 191 -19.21 -13.57 12.87
N LEU A 192 -18.73 -12.86 13.89
CA LEU A 192 -19.49 -11.82 14.57
C LEU A 192 -19.61 -10.57 13.70
N ALA A 193 -18.49 -10.10 13.14
CA ALA A 193 -18.47 -8.90 12.31
C ALA A 193 -17.45 -9.03 11.17
N LEU A 194 -17.76 -8.38 10.05
CA LEU A 194 -16.86 -8.17 8.92
C LEU A 194 -16.58 -6.67 8.82
N MET A 195 -15.30 -6.30 8.88
CA MET A 195 -14.81 -4.98 8.51
C MET A 195 -14.18 -5.11 7.13
N CYS A 196 -14.82 -4.55 6.14
CA CYS A 196 -14.48 -4.77 4.73
C CYS A 196 -14.02 -3.48 4.07
N ASP A 197 -12.96 -3.55 3.24
CA ASP A 197 -12.63 -2.51 2.29
C ASP A 197 -13.85 -2.19 1.42
N SER A 198 -14.23 -0.93 1.39
CA SER A 198 -15.38 -0.44 0.63
C SER A 198 -15.02 0.66 -0.36
N THR A 199 -13.73 0.89 -0.61
CA THR A 199 -13.21 1.97 -1.47
C THR A 199 -13.85 1.97 -2.86
N ASN A 200 -14.05 0.80 -3.46
CA ASN A 200 -14.69 0.65 -4.77
C ASN A 200 -16.10 0.00 -4.69
N ALA A 201 -16.78 0.09 -3.56
CA ALA A 201 -18.09 -0.54 -3.36
C ALA A 201 -19.18 -0.06 -4.35
N GLU A 202 -19.02 1.11 -4.94
CA GLU A 202 -19.94 1.64 -5.97
C GLU A 202 -19.61 1.15 -7.39
N ARG A 203 -18.43 0.56 -7.60
CA ARG A 203 -18.00 0.09 -8.92
C ARG A 203 -18.55 -1.29 -9.21
N PRO A 204 -19.31 -1.49 -10.30
CA PRO A 204 -19.84 -2.81 -10.65
C PRO A 204 -18.74 -3.77 -11.11
N GLY A 205 -18.99 -5.07 -10.98
CA GLY A 205 -18.13 -6.14 -11.47
C GLY A 205 -16.93 -6.44 -10.58
N PHE A 206 -15.86 -6.85 -11.19
CA PHE A 206 -14.58 -7.27 -10.57
C PHE A 206 -13.45 -6.33 -10.97
N THR A 207 -12.48 -6.18 -10.09
CA THR A 207 -11.23 -5.49 -10.39
C THR A 207 -10.37 -6.37 -11.32
N MET A 208 -9.76 -5.76 -12.33
CA MET A 208 -8.87 -6.47 -13.24
C MET A 208 -7.59 -6.94 -12.53
N SER A 209 -6.99 -8.03 -13.06
CA SER A 209 -5.68 -8.49 -12.59
C SER A 209 -4.59 -7.47 -12.87
N GLU A 210 -3.67 -7.31 -11.92
CA GLU A 210 -2.48 -6.47 -12.09
C GLU A 210 -1.64 -6.89 -13.31
N LYS A 211 -1.65 -8.18 -13.65
CA LYS A 211 -0.93 -8.73 -14.80
C LYS A 211 -1.35 -8.12 -16.15
N SER A 212 -2.58 -7.60 -16.27
CA SER A 212 -3.06 -6.98 -17.52
C SER A 212 -2.26 -5.73 -17.89
N VAL A 213 -1.73 -5.00 -16.92
CA VAL A 213 -0.94 -3.78 -17.15
C VAL A 213 0.41 -4.08 -17.83
N GLY A 214 0.97 -5.28 -17.61
CA GLY A 214 2.20 -5.70 -18.30
C GLY A 214 2.07 -5.77 -19.80
N ALA A 215 0.93 -6.22 -20.31
CA ALA A 215 0.65 -6.23 -21.75
C ALA A 215 0.57 -4.81 -22.32
N THR A 216 -0.10 -3.89 -21.60
CA THR A 216 -0.16 -2.49 -21.99
C THR A 216 1.24 -1.84 -22.03
N PHE A 217 2.12 -2.14 -21.06
CA PHE A 217 3.50 -1.66 -21.12
C PHE A 217 4.23 -2.18 -22.37
N ASP A 218 4.08 -3.45 -22.70
CA ASP A 218 4.70 -4.02 -23.89
C ASP A 218 4.22 -3.33 -25.18
N GLU A 219 2.94 -3.01 -25.29
CA GLU A 219 2.37 -2.25 -26.40
C GLU A 219 2.98 -0.84 -26.47
N ILE A 220 2.97 -0.09 -25.37
CA ILE A 220 3.53 1.27 -25.31
C ILE A 220 5.03 1.26 -25.67
N PHE A 221 5.81 0.31 -25.11
CA PHE A 221 7.24 0.19 -25.42
C PHE A 221 7.48 -0.13 -26.88
N SER A 222 6.58 -0.90 -27.51
CA SER A 222 6.63 -1.21 -28.95
C SER A 222 6.30 -0.01 -29.83
N GLU A 223 5.36 0.84 -29.44
CA GLU A 223 4.97 2.04 -30.18
C GLU A 223 5.99 3.17 -30.03
N HIS A 224 6.55 3.33 -28.82
CA HIS A 224 7.48 4.41 -28.48
C HIS A 224 8.96 3.94 -28.52
N LYS A 225 9.35 3.23 -29.58
CA LYS A 225 10.70 2.63 -29.73
C LYS A 225 11.83 3.66 -29.72
N ASN A 226 11.57 4.88 -30.21
CA ASN A 226 12.59 5.89 -30.50
C ASN A 226 12.61 7.02 -29.45
N THR A 227 11.92 6.85 -28.32
CA THR A 227 11.81 7.88 -27.29
C THR A 227 12.31 7.35 -25.95
N ARG A 228 12.72 8.28 -25.07
CA ARG A 228 12.93 7.97 -23.65
C ARG A 228 11.56 7.77 -23.00
N ILE A 229 11.44 6.75 -22.16
CA ILE A 229 10.20 6.45 -21.44
C ILE A 229 10.40 6.79 -19.95
N ILE A 230 9.49 7.59 -19.39
CA ILE A 230 9.47 7.94 -17.96
C ILE A 230 8.13 7.47 -17.39
N ILE A 231 8.16 6.62 -16.35
CA ILE A 231 6.95 6.02 -15.77
C ILE A 231 6.82 6.45 -14.32
N ALA A 232 5.76 7.19 -14.02
CA ALA A 232 5.40 7.56 -12.66
C ALA A 232 4.39 6.55 -12.11
N THR A 233 4.68 6.00 -10.94
CA THR A 233 3.81 5.04 -10.25
C THR A 233 3.97 5.15 -8.74
N PHE A 234 3.11 4.49 -7.98
CA PHE A 234 3.27 4.33 -6.55
C PHE A 234 4.52 3.50 -6.24
N ALA A 235 5.37 4.01 -5.35
CA ALA A 235 6.58 3.31 -4.95
C ALA A 235 6.29 1.93 -4.34
N SER A 236 5.17 1.79 -3.64
CA SER A 236 4.73 0.57 -2.98
C SER A 236 4.21 -0.52 -3.94
N ASN A 237 3.87 -0.17 -5.19
CA ASN A 237 3.39 -1.15 -6.16
C ASN A 237 4.56 -1.91 -6.81
N VAL A 238 5.12 -2.86 -6.05
CA VAL A 238 6.28 -3.66 -6.45
C VAL A 238 5.96 -4.53 -7.68
N ASP A 239 4.72 -5.00 -7.82
CA ASP A 239 4.28 -5.78 -8.99
C ASP A 239 4.31 -4.93 -10.27
N ARG A 240 3.92 -3.67 -10.18
CA ARG A 240 3.99 -2.71 -11.28
C ARG A 240 5.44 -2.45 -11.69
N VAL A 241 6.30 -2.23 -10.70
CA VAL A 241 7.75 -2.06 -10.93
C VAL A 241 8.34 -3.29 -11.61
N GLN A 242 7.97 -4.50 -11.16
CA GLN A 242 8.43 -5.74 -11.81
C GLN A 242 8.01 -5.81 -13.28
N GLN A 243 6.77 -5.44 -13.60
CA GLN A 243 6.26 -5.46 -14.97
C GLN A 243 6.99 -4.44 -15.85
N ILE A 244 7.27 -3.24 -15.32
CA ILE A 244 8.07 -2.22 -16.02
C ILE A 244 9.48 -2.74 -16.32
N ILE A 245 10.14 -3.35 -15.34
CA ILE A 245 11.48 -3.93 -15.50
C ILE A 245 11.46 -5.05 -16.56
N ASN A 246 10.46 -5.93 -16.53
CA ASN A 246 10.32 -7.00 -17.50
C ASN A 246 10.16 -6.46 -18.94
N SER A 247 9.32 -5.43 -19.12
CA SER A 247 9.16 -4.78 -20.43
C SER A 247 10.45 -4.06 -20.85
N ALA A 248 11.14 -3.37 -19.93
CA ALA A 248 12.43 -2.74 -20.25
C ALA A 248 13.48 -3.77 -20.71
N GLU A 249 13.59 -4.91 -20.02
CA GLU A 249 14.48 -6.00 -20.42
C GLU A 249 14.11 -6.54 -21.81
N LYS A 250 12.83 -6.85 -22.05
CA LYS A 250 12.32 -7.35 -23.32
C LYS A 250 12.68 -6.44 -24.51
N PHE A 251 12.66 -5.12 -24.31
CA PHE A 251 13.00 -4.13 -25.32
C PHE A 251 14.47 -3.66 -25.27
N GLY A 252 15.30 -4.30 -24.45
CA GLY A 252 16.73 -4.01 -24.33
C GLY A 252 17.03 -2.60 -23.83
N ARG A 253 16.23 -2.09 -22.87
CA ARG A 253 16.38 -0.77 -22.27
C ARG A 253 17.00 -0.85 -20.89
N LYS A 254 17.74 0.19 -20.50
CA LYS A 254 18.26 0.40 -19.14
C LYS A 254 17.26 1.15 -18.30
N VAL A 255 17.16 0.78 -17.04
CA VAL A 255 16.21 1.35 -16.09
C VAL A 255 16.95 2.17 -15.04
N GLY A 256 16.59 3.43 -14.88
CA GLY A 256 16.96 4.25 -13.74
C GLY A 256 15.78 4.41 -12.79
N VAL A 257 16.06 4.73 -11.53
CA VAL A 257 15.04 4.93 -10.50
C VAL A 257 15.23 6.27 -9.81
N GLU A 258 14.17 7.06 -9.71
CA GLU A 258 14.18 8.36 -9.01
C GLU A 258 13.02 8.48 -8.00
N GLY A 259 13.34 9.15 -6.90
CA GLY A 259 12.47 9.29 -5.74
C GLY A 259 12.91 8.42 -4.58
N ARG A 260 13.08 9.04 -3.41
CA ARG A 260 13.64 8.36 -2.22
C ARG A 260 12.84 7.11 -1.82
N SER A 261 11.51 7.23 -1.75
CA SER A 261 10.63 6.10 -1.41
C SER A 261 10.71 4.98 -2.44
N MET A 262 10.79 5.31 -3.74
CA MET A 262 10.93 4.33 -4.81
C MET A 262 12.24 3.53 -4.67
N VAL A 263 13.36 4.21 -4.48
CA VAL A 263 14.67 3.58 -4.28
C VAL A 263 14.66 2.67 -3.04
N ASN A 264 14.13 3.15 -1.92
CA ASN A 264 14.07 2.37 -0.68
C ASN A 264 13.21 1.12 -0.82
N ILE A 265 12.04 1.22 -1.44
CA ILE A 265 11.13 0.08 -1.59
C ILE A 265 11.69 -0.94 -2.59
N ILE A 266 12.27 -0.49 -3.71
CA ILE A 266 12.91 -1.39 -4.70
C ILE A 266 14.07 -2.15 -4.06
N SER A 267 14.94 -1.49 -3.28
CA SER A 267 16.03 -2.14 -2.56
C SER A 267 15.49 -3.19 -1.59
N THR A 268 14.53 -2.81 -0.75
CA THR A 268 13.91 -3.72 0.23
C THR A 268 13.25 -4.92 -0.45
N ALA A 269 12.44 -4.68 -1.49
CA ALA A 269 11.74 -5.74 -2.21
C ALA A 269 12.72 -6.69 -2.92
N SER A 270 13.80 -6.17 -3.48
CA SER A 270 14.86 -6.97 -4.10
C SER A 270 15.61 -7.82 -3.08
N GLU A 271 16.06 -7.22 -1.96
CA GLU A 271 16.76 -7.92 -0.87
C GLU A 271 15.91 -9.04 -0.25
N LEU A 272 14.60 -8.81 -0.12
CA LEU A 272 13.67 -9.78 0.44
C LEU A 272 13.17 -10.82 -0.58
N GLY A 273 13.51 -10.67 -1.88
CA GLY A 273 13.17 -11.60 -2.95
C GLY A 273 11.78 -11.40 -3.57
N TYR A 274 11.15 -10.24 -3.37
CA TYR A 274 9.86 -9.85 -3.97
C TYR A 274 10.01 -9.20 -5.35
N LEU A 275 11.19 -8.71 -5.68
CA LEU A 275 11.51 -8.09 -6.96
C LEU A 275 12.73 -8.79 -7.58
N LYS A 276 12.61 -9.17 -8.84
CA LYS A 276 13.68 -9.78 -9.62
C LYS A 276 14.19 -8.78 -10.64
N ILE A 277 15.43 -8.36 -10.49
CA ILE A 277 16.07 -7.41 -11.39
C ILE A 277 17.14 -8.17 -12.18
N PRO A 278 16.98 -8.31 -13.53
CA PRO A 278 17.99 -8.95 -14.36
C PRO A 278 19.30 -8.17 -14.32
N ASP A 279 20.42 -8.88 -14.44
CA ASP A 279 21.75 -8.28 -14.44
C ASP A 279 21.87 -7.20 -15.52
N ASN A 280 22.53 -6.09 -15.16
CA ASN A 280 22.75 -4.94 -16.03
C ASN A 280 21.49 -4.23 -16.55
N THR A 281 20.31 -4.52 -16.03
CA THR A 281 19.07 -3.79 -16.39
C THR A 281 18.93 -2.50 -15.60
N LEU A 282 19.12 -2.57 -14.27
CA LEU A 282 19.09 -1.39 -13.42
C LEU A 282 20.46 -0.68 -13.43
N VAL A 283 20.44 0.63 -13.62
CA VAL A 283 21.63 1.49 -13.58
C VAL A 283 21.36 2.72 -12.73
N GLU A 284 22.42 3.32 -12.18
CA GLU A 284 22.30 4.61 -11.48
C GLU A 284 21.73 5.66 -12.44
N THR A 285 20.82 6.51 -11.95
CA THR A 285 20.15 7.53 -12.78
C THR A 285 21.14 8.42 -13.51
N ASP A 286 22.27 8.77 -12.87
CA ASP A 286 23.32 9.58 -13.48
C ASP A 286 24.01 8.88 -14.68
N GLN A 287 23.92 7.57 -14.76
CA GLN A 287 24.49 6.79 -15.87
C GLN A 287 23.53 6.71 -17.07
N LEU A 288 22.24 6.99 -16.90
CA LEU A 288 21.27 6.96 -18.02
C LEU A 288 21.68 7.87 -19.16
N LYS A 289 22.35 9.01 -18.89
CA LYS A 289 22.88 9.92 -19.91
C LYS A 289 23.91 9.31 -20.86
N ASN A 290 24.50 8.17 -20.48
CA ASN A 290 25.48 7.44 -21.31
C ASN A 290 24.82 6.50 -22.33
N TYR A 291 23.48 6.38 -22.27
CA TYR A 291 22.70 5.58 -23.19
C TYR A 291 21.83 6.47 -24.09
N PRO A 292 21.57 6.09 -25.34
CA PRO A 292 20.66 6.82 -26.20
C PRO A 292 19.23 6.78 -25.60
N ASP A 293 18.43 7.83 -25.86
CA ASP A 293 17.10 8.00 -25.25
C ASP A 293 16.20 6.78 -25.46
N GLU A 294 16.22 6.20 -26.65
CA GLU A 294 15.46 4.99 -27.00
C GLU A 294 15.88 3.72 -26.23
N LYS A 295 16.97 3.78 -25.50
CA LYS A 295 17.49 2.69 -24.65
C LYS A 295 17.31 2.96 -23.16
N THR A 296 16.54 3.98 -22.81
CA THR A 296 16.38 4.37 -21.40
C THR A 296 14.92 4.34 -20.96
N VAL A 297 14.74 3.91 -19.71
CA VAL A 297 13.50 3.99 -18.93
C VAL A 297 13.82 4.60 -17.57
N LEU A 298 12.97 5.50 -17.10
CA LEU A 298 13.05 6.05 -15.76
C LEU A 298 11.78 5.70 -14.99
N ILE A 299 11.90 5.02 -13.86
CA ILE A 299 10.81 4.80 -12.91
C ILE A 299 10.87 5.90 -11.84
N THR A 300 9.77 6.57 -11.57
CA THR A 300 9.77 7.72 -10.67
C THR A 300 8.53 7.80 -9.80
N THR A 301 8.64 8.56 -8.69
CA THR A 301 7.50 8.98 -7.87
C THR A 301 6.87 10.26 -8.42
N GLY A 302 5.71 10.65 -7.90
CA GLY A 302 5.02 11.91 -8.27
C GLY A 302 3.84 11.70 -9.19
N SER A 303 3.30 10.47 -9.23
CA SER A 303 2.08 10.16 -9.98
C SER A 303 0.81 10.78 -9.40
N GLN A 304 0.89 11.34 -8.18
CA GLN A 304 -0.20 12.04 -7.50
C GLN A 304 -0.05 13.57 -7.51
N GLY A 305 0.95 14.08 -8.22
CA GLY A 305 1.17 15.52 -8.37
C GLY A 305 1.78 16.20 -7.13
N GLU A 306 2.30 15.43 -6.19
CA GLU A 306 2.94 15.96 -4.97
C GLU A 306 4.12 16.87 -5.36
N SER A 307 4.13 18.11 -4.88
CA SER A 307 5.09 19.14 -5.30
C SER A 307 6.56 18.77 -5.09
N MET A 308 6.85 18.01 -4.04
CA MET A 308 8.20 17.58 -3.70
C MET A 308 8.61 16.25 -4.37
N ALA A 309 7.69 15.57 -5.05
CA ALA A 309 7.99 14.32 -5.73
C ALA A 309 8.88 14.51 -6.96
N ALA A 310 9.53 13.44 -7.39
CA ALA A 310 10.55 13.52 -8.43
C ALA A 310 9.95 13.98 -9.77
N LEU A 311 8.80 13.45 -10.22
CA LEU A 311 8.17 13.86 -11.48
C LEU A 311 7.74 15.32 -11.47
N SER A 312 7.13 15.80 -10.37
CA SER A 312 6.71 17.22 -10.26
C SER A 312 7.91 18.16 -10.37
N ARG A 313 9.03 17.80 -9.72
CA ARG A 313 10.29 18.57 -9.87
C ARG A 313 10.89 18.50 -11.26
N MET A 314 10.71 17.40 -12.00
CA MET A 314 11.12 17.31 -13.40
C MET A 314 10.22 18.19 -14.28
N ALA A 315 8.92 18.17 -14.04
CA ALA A 315 7.93 18.96 -14.77
C ALA A 315 8.17 20.46 -14.62
N ASN A 316 8.41 20.94 -13.39
CA ASN A 316 8.69 22.36 -13.13
C ASN A 316 10.15 22.77 -13.37
N GLY A 317 11.05 21.84 -13.73
CA GLY A 317 12.44 22.12 -14.08
C GLY A 317 13.38 22.26 -12.87
N THR A 318 12.97 21.91 -11.66
CA THR A 318 13.81 22.00 -10.43
C THR A 318 14.53 20.68 -10.08
N HIS A 319 14.32 19.63 -10.85
CA HIS A 319 15.00 18.35 -10.62
C HIS A 319 16.47 18.45 -11.04
N LYS A 320 17.39 18.06 -10.12
CA LYS A 320 18.84 18.29 -10.29
C LYS A 320 19.49 17.41 -11.35
N LYS A 321 18.95 16.20 -11.62
CA LYS A 321 19.59 15.19 -12.46
C LYS A 321 18.90 14.98 -13.81
N ILE A 322 17.59 15.11 -13.84
CA ILE A 322 16.75 14.80 -15.01
C ILE A 322 16.03 16.05 -15.48
N THR A 323 16.15 16.32 -16.77
CA THR A 323 15.40 17.35 -17.49
C THR A 323 14.47 16.68 -18.47
N ILE A 324 13.20 17.10 -18.53
CA ILE A 324 12.23 16.64 -19.52
C ILE A 324 12.62 17.22 -20.88
N LYS A 325 12.65 16.34 -21.87
CA LYS A 325 12.96 16.68 -23.25
C LYS A 325 11.70 16.66 -24.11
N PRO A 326 11.63 17.44 -25.20
CA PRO A 326 10.59 17.27 -26.20
C PRO A 326 10.58 15.83 -26.73
N LYS A 327 9.37 15.26 -26.89
CA LYS A 327 9.14 13.86 -27.29
C LYS A 327 9.48 12.78 -26.24
N ASP A 328 9.83 13.13 -25.00
CA ASP A 328 9.83 12.13 -23.94
C ASP A 328 8.43 11.53 -23.82
N THR A 329 8.34 10.21 -23.69
CA THR A 329 7.07 9.53 -23.41
C THR A 329 6.93 9.39 -21.90
N ILE A 330 5.92 10.02 -21.32
CA ILE A 330 5.69 10.03 -19.87
C ILE A 330 4.40 9.28 -19.55
N ILE A 331 4.50 8.25 -18.73
CA ILE A 331 3.38 7.36 -18.39
C ILE A 331 3.00 7.60 -16.93
N PHE A 332 1.73 7.98 -16.68
CA PHE A 332 1.14 7.96 -15.35
C PHE A 332 0.49 6.61 -15.10
N SER A 333 1.20 5.72 -14.40
CA SER A 333 0.72 4.38 -14.10
C SER A 333 0.04 4.33 -12.72
N SER A 334 -0.84 5.29 -12.48
CA SER A 334 -1.73 5.38 -11.32
C SER A 334 -2.92 6.30 -11.67
N ASN A 335 -4.06 6.09 -11.02
CA ASN A 335 -5.14 7.06 -11.03
C ASN A 335 -4.95 8.09 -9.92
N PRO A 336 -5.41 9.32 -10.07
CA PRO A 336 -5.45 10.28 -8.97
C PRO A 336 -6.24 9.72 -7.79
N ILE A 337 -5.70 9.85 -6.59
CA ILE A 337 -6.45 9.64 -5.36
C ILE A 337 -7.46 10.79 -5.26
N PRO A 338 -8.70 10.56 -4.78
CA PRO A 338 -9.67 11.64 -4.58
C PRO A 338 -9.07 12.82 -3.85
N GLY A 339 -9.19 14.02 -4.46
CA GLY A 339 -8.57 15.28 -3.99
C GLY A 339 -7.28 15.66 -4.71
N ASN A 340 -6.59 14.74 -5.38
CA ASN A 340 -5.31 15.03 -6.09
C ASN A 340 -5.49 15.36 -7.57
N GLU A 341 -6.72 15.40 -8.10
CA GLU A 341 -6.99 15.56 -9.53
C GLU A 341 -6.40 16.87 -10.10
N LYS A 342 -6.49 17.97 -9.33
CA LYS A 342 -5.93 19.27 -9.72
C LYS A 342 -4.41 19.24 -9.79
N ALA A 343 -3.76 18.65 -8.77
CA ALA A 343 -2.31 18.54 -8.70
C ALA A 343 -1.75 17.69 -9.85
N VAL A 344 -2.38 16.54 -10.12
CA VAL A 344 -2.00 15.67 -11.25
C VAL A 344 -2.20 16.38 -12.58
N SER A 345 -3.35 17.04 -12.80
CA SER A 345 -3.62 17.81 -14.02
C SER A 345 -2.61 18.94 -14.23
N HIS A 346 -2.18 19.60 -13.15
CA HIS A 346 -1.16 20.64 -13.21
C HIS A 346 0.17 20.09 -13.74
N VAL A 347 0.65 18.97 -13.17
CA VAL A 347 1.90 18.31 -13.61
C VAL A 347 1.79 17.86 -15.07
N ILE A 348 0.66 17.27 -15.48
CA ILE A 348 0.43 16.87 -16.87
C ILE A 348 0.54 18.07 -17.81
N ASN A 349 -0.07 19.21 -17.47
CA ASN A 349 -0.01 20.43 -18.28
C ASN A 349 1.43 20.97 -18.39
N GLU A 350 2.21 20.97 -17.30
CA GLU A 350 3.63 21.37 -17.34
C GLU A 350 4.46 20.46 -18.27
N LEU A 351 4.19 19.16 -18.27
CA LEU A 351 4.86 18.20 -19.15
C LEU A 351 4.52 18.42 -20.62
N PHE A 352 3.23 18.67 -20.94
CA PHE A 352 2.82 19.03 -22.30
C PHE A 352 3.48 20.32 -22.78
N GLN A 353 3.61 21.33 -21.93
CA GLN A 353 4.31 22.59 -22.27
C GLN A 353 5.79 22.36 -22.61
N LYS A 354 6.41 21.30 -22.09
CA LYS A 354 7.80 20.90 -22.44
C LYS A 354 7.88 20.04 -23.70
N GLY A 355 6.75 19.76 -24.36
CA GLY A 355 6.67 18.95 -25.58
C GLY A 355 6.78 17.45 -25.34
N ALA A 356 6.51 16.99 -24.12
CA ALA A 356 6.43 15.58 -23.82
C ALA A 356 5.11 14.98 -24.30
N ASP A 357 5.15 13.69 -24.63
CA ASP A 357 3.96 12.87 -24.90
C ASP A 357 3.52 12.19 -23.61
N VAL A 358 2.27 12.46 -23.15
CA VAL A 358 1.81 12.00 -21.84
C VAL A 358 0.68 10.99 -21.98
N ILE A 359 0.90 9.80 -21.45
CA ILE A 359 -0.03 8.67 -21.43
C ILE A 359 -0.54 8.47 -19.99
N PHE A 360 -1.86 8.55 -19.81
CA PHE A 360 -2.51 8.42 -18.49
C PHE A 360 -3.79 7.57 -18.50
N GLN A 361 -4.05 6.87 -19.62
CA GLN A 361 -5.20 5.97 -19.76
C GLN A 361 -4.71 4.52 -19.86
N ASP A 362 -5.49 3.57 -19.34
CA ASP A 362 -5.32 2.11 -19.45
C ASP A 362 -3.98 1.53 -18.91
N VAL A 363 -3.23 2.32 -18.15
CA VAL A 363 -1.94 1.93 -17.54
C VAL A 363 -2.03 1.72 -16.03
N HIS A 364 -3.25 1.58 -15.50
CA HIS A 364 -3.49 1.38 -14.08
C HIS A 364 -4.66 0.42 -13.82
N VAL A 365 -4.49 -0.39 -12.80
CA VAL A 365 -5.53 -1.25 -12.23
C VAL A 365 -5.62 -0.96 -10.74
N SER A 366 -6.83 -0.82 -10.21
CA SER A 366 -7.08 -0.59 -8.79
C SER A 366 -6.57 -1.76 -7.94
N GLY A 367 -6.15 -1.46 -6.71
CA GLY A 367 -5.85 -2.45 -5.68
C GLY A 367 -7.08 -2.89 -4.87
N HIS A 368 -8.23 -2.19 -5.02
CA HIS A 368 -9.41 -2.37 -4.20
C HIS A 368 -10.50 -3.16 -4.89
N ALA A 369 -11.21 -3.95 -4.10
CA ALA A 369 -12.32 -4.81 -4.52
C ALA A 369 -13.53 -4.00 -5.02
N CYS A 370 -14.09 -4.41 -6.15
CA CYS A 370 -15.36 -3.93 -6.67
C CYS A 370 -16.55 -4.73 -6.06
N GLN A 371 -17.78 -4.39 -6.45
CA GLN A 371 -19.01 -4.93 -5.86
C GLN A 371 -19.06 -6.46 -5.77
N GLU A 372 -18.70 -7.16 -6.84
CA GLU A 372 -18.83 -8.62 -6.88
C GLU A 372 -17.77 -9.30 -5.99
N GLU A 373 -16.61 -8.70 -5.83
CA GLU A 373 -15.55 -9.19 -4.92
C GLU A 373 -15.95 -9.01 -3.45
N ILE A 374 -16.55 -7.85 -3.11
CA ILE A 374 -17.11 -7.59 -1.78
C ILE A 374 -18.22 -8.57 -1.45
N LYS A 375 -19.17 -8.79 -2.37
CA LYS A 375 -20.24 -9.78 -2.23
C LYS A 375 -19.70 -11.20 -2.06
N LEU A 376 -18.62 -11.54 -2.77
CA LEU A 376 -17.96 -12.84 -2.64
C LEU A 376 -17.43 -13.04 -1.22
N ILE A 377 -16.66 -12.09 -0.68
CA ILE A 377 -16.13 -12.18 0.69
C ILE A 377 -17.27 -12.23 1.71
N TYR A 378 -18.29 -11.38 1.55
CA TYR A 378 -19.45 -11.39 2.42
C TYR A 378 -20.14 -12.76 2.43
N SER A 379 -20.31 -13.38 1.25
CA SER A 379 -20.94 -14.69 1.09
C SER A 379 -20.13 -15.83 1.70
N LEU A 380 -18.78 -15.74 1.67
CA LEU A 380 -17.90 -16.72 2.27
C LEU A 380 -17.86 -16.59 3.80
N VAL A 381 -17.76 -15.37 4.30
CA VAL A 381 -17.61 -15.05 5.73
C VAL A 381 -18.94 -15.17 6.48
N LYS A 382 -20.06 -14.81 5.85
CA LYS A 382 -21.42 -14.81 6.42
C LYS A 382 -21.49 -14.15 7.80
N PRO A 383 -21.09 -12.89 7.93
CA PRO A 383 -21.00 -12.23 9.22
C PRO A 383 -22.40 -11.93 9.78
N LYS A 384 -22.49 -11.82 11.11
CA LYS A 384 -23.69 -11.34 11.77
C LYS A 384 -23.89 -9.82 11.58
N TYR A 385 -22.78 -9.09 11.56
CA TYR A 385 -22.72 -7.63 11.34
C TYR A 385 -21.66 -7.32 10.26
N ALA A 386 -21.92 -6.29 9.44
CA ALA A 386 -20.99 -5.75 8.45
C ALA A 386 -21.19 -4.22 8.34
#